data_d9bbf56f8c7893c3bbe9eb176e98e7c8
#
_entry.id   d9bbf56f8c7893c3bbe9eb176e98e7c8
#
_cell.length_a   1.000
_cell.length_b   1.000
_cell.length_c   1.000
_cell.angle_alpha   90.00
_cell.angle_beta   90.00
_cell.angle_gamma   90.00
#
_symmetry.space_group_name_H-M   'P 1'
#
loop_
_entity.id
_entity.type
_entity.pdbx_description
1 polymer ?
#
loop_
_entity_poly.entity_id
_entity_poly.type
_entity_poly.pdbx_seq_one_letter_code
_entity_poly.pdbx_strand_id
1 'polypeptide(L)' 'MYYEINVSMNGKHLFATAERSITCQSRLELLYDIFKEKFPESEGYEISVTRWERVGYHVDMNKA' A
#
# COMPACT_ATOMS: atom_id res chain seq x y z
N MET A 1 15.13 -4.95 -0.35
CA MET A 1 13.98 -4.21 -0.92
C MET A 1 12.68 -4.83 -0.42
N TYR A 2 11.72 -4.01 -0.04
CA TYR A 2 10.39 -4.49 0.35
C TYR A 2 9.36 -3.43 -0.03
N TYR A 3 8.10 -3.83 -0.03
CA TYR A 3 6.98 -2.92 -0.28
C TYR A 3 6.22 -2.66 1.01
N GLU A 4 5.66 -1.47 1.10
CA GLU A 4 4.84 -1.06 2.24
C GLU A 4 3.52 -0.51 1.71
N ILE A 5 2.42 -1.05 2.21
CA ILE A 5 1.09 -0.52 1.90
C ILE A 5 0.67 0.37 3.06
N ASN A 6 0.35 1.62 2.76
CA ASN A 6 -0.08 2.60 3.75
C ASN A 6 -1.57 2.86 3.57
N VAL A 7 -2.31 2.88 4.67
CA VAL A 7 -3.74 3.18 4.66
C VAL A 7 -3.98 4.44 5.46
N SER A 8 -4.68 5.38 4.86
CA SER A 8 -5.07 6.62 5.52
C SER A 8 -6.56 6.90 5.27
N MET A 9 -7.13 7.80 6.05
CA MET A 9 -8.51 8.24 5.89
C MET A 9 -8.57 9.75 6.09
N ASN A 10 -9.12 10.46 5.12
CA ASN A 10 -9.28 11.91 5.16
C ASN A 10 -7.97 12.64 5.50
N GLY A 11 -6.86 12.17 4.95
CA GLY A 11 -5.55 12.76 5.17
C GLY A 11 -4.84 12.31 6.44
N LYS A 12 -5.48 11.45 7.24
CA LYS A 12 -4.89 10.95 8.47
C LYS A 12 -4.37 9.53 8.27
N HIS A 13 -3.09 9.33 8.51
CA HIS A 13 -2.49 7.99 8.44
C HIS A 13 -3.06 7.08 9.54
N LEU A 14 -3.49 5.88 9.15
CA LEU A 14 -4.05 4.90 10.09
C LEU A 14 -3.03 3.81 10.43
N PHE A 15 -2.49 3.15 9.42
CA PHE A 15 -1.51 2.09 9.63
C PHE A 15 -0.78 1.76 8.33
N ALA A 16 0.28 0.98 8.45
CA ALA A 16 1.04 0.47 7.33
C ALA A 16 1.39 -0.99 7.58
N THR A 17 1.67 -1.72 6.51
CA THR A 17 2.13 -3.11 6.64
C THR A 17 3.49 -3.16 7.31
N ALA A 18 3.77 -4.28 7.99
CA ALA A 18 5.02 -4.46 8.71
C ALA A 18 6.23 -4.40 7.78
N GLU A 19 7.33 -3.90 8.31
CA GLU A 19 8.59 -3.83 7.59
C GLU A 19 8.97 -5.21 7.06
N ARG A 20 9.37 -5.25 5.77
CA ARG A 20 9.81 -6.47 5.08
C ARG A 20 8.78 -7.60 4.98
N SER A 21 7.52 -7.31 5.26
CA SER A 21 6.47 -8.32 5.15
C SER A 21 6.07 -8.62 3.70
N ILE A 22 6.30 -7.67 2.79
CA ILE A 22 5.97 -7.82 1.37
C ILE A 22 7.25 -7.64 0.57
N THR A 23 7.80 -8.74 0.05
CA THR A 23 9.09 -8.72 -0.64
C THR A 23 9.00 -9.06 -2.13
N CYS A 24 7.83 -9.44 -2.63
CA CYS A 24 7.66 -9.74 -4.04
C CYS A 24 6.40 -9.06 -4.59
N GLN A 25 6.41 -8.80 -5.90
CA GLN A 25 5.34 -8.07 -6.55
C GLN A 25 4.01 -8.83 -6.55
N SER A 26 4.03 -10.15 -6.71
CA SER A 26 2.80 -10.92 -6.72
C SER A 26 2.06 -10.85 -5.38
N ARG A 27 2.80 -10.89 -4.28
CA ARG A 27 2.20 -10.74 -2.95
C ARG A 27 1.69 -9.30 -2.74
N LEU A 28 2.42 -8.32 -3.25
CA LEU A 28 1.99 -6.93 -3.19
C LEU A 28 0.64 -6.75 -3.88
N GLU A 29 0.49 -7.26 -5.10
CA GLU A 29 -0.74 -7.14 -5.86
C GLU A 29 -1.91 -7.80 -5.15
N LEU A 30 -1.69 -9.00 -4.61
CA LEU A 30 -2.72 -9.74 -3.87
C LEU A 30 -3.19 -8.95 -2.65
N LEU A 31 -2.25 -8.46 -1.84
CA LEU A 31 -2.58 -7.71 -0.63
C LEU A 31 -3.20 -6.35 -0.94
N TYR A 32 -2.73 -5.70 -2.00
CA TYR A 32 -3.30 -4.43 -2.43
C TYR A 32 -4.78 -4.59 -2.79
N ASP A 33 -5.13 -5.63 -3.53
CA ASP A 33 -6.51 -5.91 -3.91
C ASP A 33 -7.38 -6.18 -2.68
N ILE A 34 -6.86 -6.95 -1.73
CA ILE A 34 -7.56 -7.22 -0.47
C ILE A 34 -7.80 -5.92 0.31
N PHE A 35 -6.79 -5.06 0.38
CA PHE A 35 -6.91 -3.78 1.10
C PHE A 35 -7.91 -2.86 0.43
N LYS A 36 -7.94 -2.82 -0.90
CA LYS A 36 -8.92 -1.99 -1.63
C LYS A 36 -10.34 -2.44 -1.34
N GLU A 37 -10.54 -3.73 -1.19
CA GLU A 37 -11.85 -4.27 -0.86
C GLU A 37 -12.26 -3.94 0.58
N LYS A 38 -11.33 -4.07 1.53
CA LYS A 38 -11.62 -3.81 2.95
C LYS A 38 -11.64 -2.33 3.31
N PHE A 39 -10.88 -1.51 2.59
CA PHE A 39 -10.77 -0.08 2.83
C PHE A 39 -11.09 0.68 1.55
N PRO A 40 -12.37 0.71 1.15
CA PRO A 40 -12.75 1.30 -0.13
C PRO A 40 -12.62 2.82 -0.15
N GLU A 41 -12.19 3.34 -1.28
CA GLU A 41 -12.05 4.77 -1.49
C GLU A 41 -13.37 5.51 -1.30
N SER A 42 -14.48 4.84 -1.64
CA SER A 42 -15.82 5.41 -1.49
C SER A 42 -16.17 5.76 -0.04
N GLU A 43 -15.50 5.16 0.92
CA GLU A 43 -15.70 5.45 2.34
C GLU A 43 -14.64 6.41 2.90
N GLY A 44 -13.82 7.00 2.05
CA GLY A 44 -12.82 7.98 2.45
C GLY A 44 -11.43 7.44 2.70
N TYR A 45 -11.21 6.15 2.47
CA TYR A 45 -9.89 5.55 2.63
C TYR A 45 -8.98 5.85 1.44
N GLU A 46 -7.71 6.02 1.71
CA GLU A 46 -6.68 6.16 0.68
C GLU A 46 -5.61 5.11 0.94
N ILE A 47 -5.22 4.41 -0.12
CA ILE A 47 -4.19 3.37 -0.04
C ILE A 47 -3.04 3.79 -0.94
N SER A 48 -1.84 3.84 -0.40
CA SER A 48 -0.63 4.12 -1.17
C SER A 48 0.40 3.03 -0.92
N VAL A 49 1.30 2.88 -1.87
CA VAL A 49 2.34 1.86 -1.82
C VAL A 49 3.70 2.52 -1.96
N THR A 50 4.62 2.14 -1.11
CA THR A 50 6.01 2.60 -1.16
C THR A 50 6.91 1.39 -1.35
N ARG A 51 7.87 1.51 -2.26
CA ARG A 51 8.93 0.53 -2.42
C ARG A 51 10.16 1.04 -1.68
N TRP A 52 10.62 0.27 -0.71
CA TRP A 52 11.77 0.65 0.11
C TRP A 52 13.03 -0.06 -0.34
N GLU A 53 14.05 0.73 -0.62
CA GLU A 53 15.42 0.28 -0.82
C GLU A 53 16.26 1.03 0.22
N ARG A 54 17.10 1.98 -0.19
CA ARG A 54 17.77 2.91 0.74
C ARG A 54 16.85 4.07 1.10
N VAL A 55 15.96 4.42 0.15
CA VAL A 55 14.92 5.43 0.32
C VAL A 55 13.62 4.85 -0.18
N GLY A 56 12.50 5.47 0.20
CA GLY A 56 11.19 5.03 -0.26
C GLY A 56 10.83 5.64 -1.60
N TYR A 57 10.20 4.83 -2.46
CA TYR A 57 9.69 5.27 -3.76
C TYR A 57 8.19 4.99 -3.84
N HIS A 58 7.43 5.99 -4.24
CA HIS A 58 6.00 5.80 -4.46
C HIS A 58 5.77 4.83 -5.62
N VAL A 59 4.85 3.89 -5.45
CA VAL A 59 4.48 2.93 -6.48
C VAL A 59 3.06 3.24 -6.93
N ASP A 60 2.90 3.51 -8.23
CA ASP A 60 1.58 3.78 -8.81
C ASP A 60 0.93 2.46 -9.21
N MET A 61 0.03 1.97 -8.38
CA MET A 61 -0.68 0.71 -8.61
C MET A 61 -1.78 0.83 -9.64
N ASN A 62 -2.17 2.04 -10.00
CA ASN A 62 -3.24 2.28 -10.98
C ASN A 62 -2.71 2.40 -12.40
N LYS A 63 -1.42 2.40 -12.57
CA LYS A 63 -0.79 2.53 -13.87
C LYS A 63 -0.82 1.19 -14.61
N ALA A 64 -1.52 1.16 -15.70
CA ALA A 64 -1.63 -0.02 -16.54
C ALA A 64 -0.35 -0.25 -17.36
#